data_0ec4a64845e74c85cbc1bcac33c52220
#
_entry.id   0ec4a64845e74c85cbc1bcac33c52220
#
_cell.length_a   1.000
_cell.length_b   1.000
_cell.length_c   1.000
_cell.angle_alpha   90.00
_cell.angle_beta   90.00
_cell.angle_gamma   90.00
#
_symmetry.space_group_name_H-M   'P 1'
#
loop_
_entity.id
_entity.type
_entity.pdbx_description
1 polymer ?
#
loop_
_entity_poly.entity_id
_entity_poly.type
_entity_poly.pdbx_seq_one_letter_code
_entity_poly.pdbx_strand_id
1 'polypeptide(L)'
;MAGILYLVATPIGNLGDFTPRAVETLENADFIAAEDTRVSMKLLNHFGVKKSLISYHEHNHVTAGQSVLNRLLAGESCALMTDAGTPAISDPGEDLVRLCAENGVEVRAIPGCCAAVNALAVSGLPTGRFTFEGFLTVNKKKPPGAPEFLKGRDPDHDLPRGPSQAPHHTE
;
A
#
# COMPACT_ATOMS: atom_id res chain seq x y z
N MET A 1 10.48 -19.82 -16.44
CA MET A 1 9.49 -19.56 -15.38
C MET A 1 9.19 -18.07 -15.41
N ALA A 2 7.96 -17.65 -15.13
CA ALA A 2 7.66 -16.24 -14.99
C ALA A 2 8.47 -15.63 -13.83
N GLY A 3 8.76 -14.33 -13.94
CA GLY A 3 9.39 -13.58 -12.85
C GLY A 3 8.43 -13.31 -11.70
N ILE A 4 8.85 -12.46 -10.76
CA ILE A 4 8.09 -12.15 -9.54
C ILE A 4 7.83 -10.64 -9.50
N LEU A 5 6.60 -10.26 -9.13
CA LEU A 5 6.28 -8.88 -8.76
C LEU A 5 6.45 -8.71 -7.25
N TYR A 6 7.35 -7.82 -6.84
CA TYR A 6 7.53 -7.44 -5.43
C TYR A 6 6.83 -6.12 -5.15
N LEU A 7 5.96 -6.07 -4.14
CA LEU A 7 5.38 -4.83 -3.63
C LEU A 7 6.27 -4.35 -2.49
N VAL A 8 6.99 -3.26 -2.71
CA VAL A 8 8.00 -2.76 -1.74
C VAL A 8 7.46 -1.53 -1.04
N ALA A 9 7.17 -1.67 0.26
CA ALA A 9 6.75 -0.55 1.09
C ALA A 9 7.91 0.44 1.29
N THR A 10 7.62 1.74 1.09
CA THR A 10 8.60 2.84 1.20
C THR A 10 8.39 3.66 2.48
N PRO A 11 9.40 4.43 2.94
CA PRO A 11 9.28 5.26 4.13
C PRO A 11 8.13 6.28 4.04
N ILE A 12 7.48 6.54 5.18
CA ILE A 12 6.37 7.50 5.32
C ILE A 12 6.77 8.76 6.09
N GLY A 13 8.03 9.18 6.00
CA GLY A 13 8.55 10.38 6.64
C GLY A 13 9.90 10.20 7.34
N ASN A 14 10.32 8.95 7.59
CA ASN A 14 11.62 8.65 8.19
C ASN A 14 12.35 7.59 7.36
N LEU A 15 13.50 7.94 6.79
CA LEU A 15 14.31 7.02 5.98
C LEU A 15 14.81 5.81 6.77
N GLY A 16 14.93 5.93 8.10
CA GLY A 16 15.30 4.81 8.98
C GLY A 16 14.27 3.68 9.03
N ASP A 17 13.03 3.92 8.58
CA ASP A 17 11.99 2.90 8.51
C ASP A 17 12.05 2.06 7.23
N PHE A 18 13.00 2.33 6.34
CA PHE A 18 13.20 1.52 5.15
C PHE A 18 13.96 0.24 5.52
N THR A 19 13.30 -0.89 5.37
CA THR A 19 13.85 -2.16 5.85
C THR A 19 15.02 -2.63 4.99
N PRO A 20 16.04 -3.31 5.58
CA PRO A 20 17.15 -3.89 4.81
C PRO A 20 16.66 -4.82 3.68
N ARG A 21 15.59 -5.61 3.94
CA ARG A 21 15.00 -6.48 2.93
C ARG A 21 14.34 -5.71 1.78
N ALA A 22 13.81 -4.52 2.03
CA ALA A 22 13.29 -3.68 0.95
C ALA A 22 14.43 -3.21 0.03
N VAL A 23 15.52 -2.74 0.61
CA VAL A 23 16.72 -2.33 -0.14
C VAL A 23 17.27 -3.50 -0.96
N GLU A 24 17.50 -4.65 -0.33
CA GLU A 24 17.97 -5.88 -0.99
C GLU A 24 17.04 -6.32 -2.13
N THR A 25 15.72 -6.23 -1.94
CA THR A 25 14.74 -6.58 -2.99
C THR A 25 14.86 -5.64 -4.20
N LEU A 26 15.01 -4.33 -3.95
CA LEU A 26 15.21 -3.34 -5.02
C LEU A 26 16.54 -3.55 -5.76
N GLU A 27 17.59 -3.95 -5.05
CA GLU A 27 18.90 -4.27 -5.64
C GLU A 27 18.84 -5.53 -6.50
N ASN A 28 18.04 -6.52 -6.12
CA ASN A 28 17.99 -7.81 -6.80
C ASN A 28 16.93 -7.86 -7.91
N ALA A 29 15.91 -6.98 -7.91
CA ALA A 29 14.95 -6.91 -8.99
C ALA A 29 15.61 -6.50 -10.32
N ASP A 30 15.09 -6.97 -11.45
CA ASP A 30 15.61 -6.61 -12.76
C ASP A 30 15.27 -5.18 -13.13
N PHE A 31 14.12 -4.68 -12.68
CA PHE A 31 13.70 -3.29 -12.85
C PHE A 31 12.71 -2.85 -11.75
N ILE A 32 12.50 -1.55 -11.66
CA ILE A 32 11.60 -0.95 -10.68
C ILE A 32 10.48 -0.21 -11.41
N ALA A 33 9.23 -0.47 -11.01
CA ALA A 33 8.07 0.34 -11.36
C ALA A 33 7.79 1.34 -10.24
N ALA A 34 7.70 2.63 -10.55
CA ALA A 34 7.62 3.70 -9.58
C ALA A 34 6.52 4.69 -9.94
N GLU A 35 5.80 5.20 -8.94
CA GLU A 35 4.74 6.19 -9.11
C GLU A 35 5.31 7.52 -9.64
N ASP A 36 6.16 8.19 -8.89
CA ASP A 36 6.99 9.29 -9.36
C ASP A 36 8.46 8.88 -9.38
N THR A 37 9.00 8.70 -10.57
CA THR A 37 10.40 8.29 -10.75
C THR A 37 11.40 9.28 -10.17
N ARG A 38 11.04 10.56 -10.02
CA ARG A 38 11.90 11.61 -9.44
C ARG A 38 12.00 11.46 -7.92
N VAL A 39 10.88 11.13 -7.26
CA VAL A 39 10.83 10.86 -5.82
C VAL A 39 11.57 9.57 -5.52
N SER A 40 11.24 8.52 -6.26
CA SER A 40 11.87 7.21 -6.14
C SER A 40 13.38 7.25 -6.35
N MET A 41 13.85 8.02 -7.34
CA MET A 41 15.28 8.18 -7.60
C MET A 41 16.04 8.78 -6.41
N LYS A 42 15.43 9.74 -5.67
CA LYS A 42 16.05 10.31 -4.47
C LYS A 42 16.22 9.25 -3.38
N LEU A 43 15.19 8.42 -3.17
CA LEU A 43 15.24 7.33 -2.20
C LEU A 43 16.30 6.29 -2.60
N LEU A 44 16.27 5.84 -3.85
CA LEU A 44 17.23 4.85 -4.37
C LEU A 44 18.67 5.35 -4.28
N ASN A 45 18.93 6.62 -4.64
CA ASN A 45 20.26 7.21 -4.53
C ASN A 45 20.73 7.28 -3.08
N HIS A 46 19.85 7.57 -2.11
CA HIS A 46 20.19 7.61 -0.69
C HIS A 46 20.68 6.25 -0.21
N PHE A 47 20.09 5.16 -0.68
CA PHE A 47 20.46 3.78 -0.32
C PHE A 47 21.45 3.13 -1.29
N GLY A 48 21.95 3.86 -2.29
CA GLY A 48 22.95 3.38 -3.25
C GLY A 48 22.41 2.40 -4.31
N VAL A 49 21.09 2.25 -4.42
CA VAL A 49 20.45 1.34 -5.37
C VAL A 49 20.47 1.95 -6.78
N LYS A 50 21.01 1.21 -7.76
CA LYS A 50 21.11 1.62 -9.17
C LYS A 50 20.36 0.65 -10.05
N LYS A 51 19.12 0.99 -10.40
CA LYS A 51 18.23 0.17 -11.24
C LYS A 51 17.49 1.02 -12.28
N SER A 52 17.08 0.38 -13.36
CA SER A 52 16.19 1.01 -14.33
C SER A 52 14.81 1.23 -13.72
N LEU A 53 14.29 2.45 -13.87
CA LEU A 53 12.94 2.79 -13.44
C LEU A 53 12.02 2.92 -14.63
N ILE A 54 10.78 2.45 -14.45
CA ILE A 54 9.66 2.76 -15.32
C ILE A 54 8.60 3.49 -14.52
N SER A 55 7.90 4.43 -15.15
CA SER A 55 6.80 5.14 -14.50
C SER A 55 5.55 4.26 -14.50
N TYR A 56 4.92 4.14 -13.33
CA TYR A 56 3.66 3.41 -13.11
C TYR A 56 2.76 4.21 -12.16
N HIS A 57 1.82 4.95 -12.68
CA HIS A 57 0.92 5.81 -11.92
C HIS A 57 -0.53 5.70 -12.45
N GLU A 58 -1.49 6.28 -11.76
CA GLU A 58 -2.92 6.19 -12.07
C GLU A 58 -3.26 6.52 -13.55
N HIS A 59 -2.55 7.48 -14.16
CA HIS A 59 -2.87 7.91 -15.54
C HIS A 59 -2.28 6.99 -16.63
N ASN A 60 -1.30 6.14 -16.32
CA ASN A 60 -0.67 5.24 -17.31
C ASN A 60 -0.79 3.74 -16.95
N HIS A 61 -1.46 3.39 -15.85
CA HIS A 61 -1.47 2.06 -15.25
C HIS A 61 -1.86 0.94 -16.24
N VAL A 62 -2.73 1.21 -17.21
CA VAL A 62 -3.15 0.21 -18.21
C VAL A 62 -1.98 -0.16 -19.14
N THR A 63 -1.35 0.84 -19.76
CA THR A 63 -0.25 0.59 -20.73
C THR A 63 1.03 0.17 -20.05
N ALA A 64 1.37 0.81 -18.92
CA ALA A 64 2.53 0.45 -18.12
C ALA A 64 2.35 -0.93 -17.49
N GLY A 65 1.15 -1.25 -16.98
CA GLY A 65 0.85 -2.56 -16.41
C GLY A 65 1.03 -3.70 -17.39
N GLN A 66 0.57 -3.54 -18.64
CA GLN A 66 0.79 -4.53 -19.69
C GLN A 66 2.28 -4.69 -20.02
N SER A 67 3.03 -3.59 -20.04
CA SER A 67 4.48 -3.64 -20.27
C SER A 67 5.22 -4.37 -19.14
N VAL A 68 4.85 -4.09 -17.88
CA VAL A 68 5.39 -4.81 -16.71
C VAL A 68 5.05 -6.29 -16.80
N LEU A 69 3.78 -6.64 -17.06
CA LEU A 69 3.36 -8.04 -17.17
C LEU A 69 4.16 -8.79 -18.23
N ASN A 70 4.34 -8.21 -19.41
CA ASN A 70 5.08 -8.86 -20.49
C ASN A 70 6.53 -9.18 -20.08
N ARG A 71 7.19 -8.29 -19.34
CA ARG A 71 8.55 -8.51 -18.82
C ARG A 71 8.57 -9.59 -17.72
N LEU A 72 7.57 -9.58 -16.82
CA LEU A 72 7.40 -10.62 -15.80
C LEU A 72 7.19 -12.01 -16.45
N LEU A 73 6.36 -12.09 -17.50
CA LEU A 73 6.14 -13.35 -18.24
C LEU A 73 7.39 -13.80 -18.99
N ALA A 74 8.26 -12.88 -19.40
CA ALA A 74 9.57 -13.18 -19.98
C ALA A 74 10.61 -13.68 -18.95
N GLY A 75 10.26 -13.66 -17.64
CA GLY A 75 11.10 -14.15 -16.55
C GLY A 75 11.86 -13.07 -15.78
N GLU A 76 11.69 -11.79 -16.13
CA GLU A 76 12.25 -10.68 -15.35
C GLU A 76 11.45 -10.46 -14.06
N SER A 77 12.09 -10.02 -12.99
CA SER A 77 11.49 -9.62 -11.74
C SER A 77 11.29 -8.09 -11.68
N CYS A 78 10.18 -7.66 -11.09
CA CYS A 78 9.84 -6.24 -10.92
C CYS A 78 9.63 -5.90 -9.44
N ALA A 79 10.17 -4.78 -8.98
CA ALA A 79 9.79 -4.18 -7.72
C ALA A 79 8.87 -2.98 -7.97
N LEU A 80 7.64 -3.01 -7.45
CA LEU A 80 6.71 -1.88 -7.46
C LEU A 80 6.87 -1.10 -6.16
N MET A 81 7.07 0.21 -6.28
CA MET A 81 7.12 1.13 -5.14
C MET A 81 6.29 2.38 -5.44
N THR A 82 5.71 2.97 -4.39
CA THR A 82 4.97 4.23 -4.41
C THR A 82 5.77 5.32 -3.69
N ASP A 83 5.31 6.54 -3.72
CA ASP A 83 6.02 7.68 -3.13
C ASP A 83 6.17 7.56 -1.62
N ALA A 84 5.17 6.97 -0.94
CA ALA A 84 5.21 6.74 0.51
C ALA A 84 4.27 5.60 0.93
N GLY A 85 4.76 4.65 1.72
CA GLY A 85 3.94 3.59 2.31
C GLY A 85 3.87 2.31 1.48
N THR A 86 2.78 1.56 1.63
CA THR A 86 2.58 0.24 1.03
C THR A 86 1.88 0.37 -0.32
N PRO A 87 2.47 -0.08 -1.43
CA PRO A 87 1.84 -0.06 -2.75
C PRO A 87 0.51 -0.81 -2.78
N ALA A 88 -0.37 -0.43 -3.71
CA ALA A 88 -1.70 -1.03 -3.94
C ALA A 88 -2.73 -0.83 -2.80
N ILE A 89 -2.42 -0.03 -1.78
CA ILE A 89 -3.37 0.33 -0.71
C ILE A 89 -3.64 1.83 -0.78
N SER A 90 -4.70 2.24 -1.46
CA SER A 90 -4.99 3.63 -1.87
C SER A 90 -3.88 4.30 -2.69
N ASP A 91 -3.06 3.50 -3.31
CA ASP A 91 -1.93 3.87 -4.15
C ASP A 91 -1.96 3.05 -5.44
N PRO A 92 -1.23 3.46 -6.50
CA PRO A 92 -1.12 2.67 -7.72
C PRO A 92 -0.60 1.25 -7.44
N GLY A 93 -1.14 0.26 -8.15
CA GLY A 93 -0.67 -1.12 -8.07
C GLY A 93 -1.76 -2.19 -7.96
N GLU A 94 -2.96 -1.87 -7.48
CA GLU A 94 -4.07 -2.83 -7.36
C GLU A 94 -4.35 -3.53 -8.69
N ASP A 95 -4.44 -2.77 -9.77
CA ASP A 95 -4.66 -3.30 -11.12
C ASP A 95 -3.52 -4.21 -11.59
N LEU A 96 -2.27 -3.86 -11.26
CA LEU A 96 -1.11 -4.67 -11.62
C LEU A 96 -1.09 -5.99 -10.85
N VAL A 97 -1.43 -5.96 -9.56
CA VAL A 97 -1.55 -7.17 -8.72
C VAL A 97 -2.62 -8.10 -9.29
N ARG A 98 -3.79 -7.55 -9.63
CA ARG A 98 -4.87 -8.31 -10.25
C ARG A 98 -4.42 -8.91 -11.58
N LEU A 99 -3.80 -8.12 -12.44
CA LEU A 99 -3.29 -8.55 -13.75
C LEU A 99 -2.25 -9.67 -13.61
N CYS A 100 -1.35 -9.59 -12.63
CA CYS A 100 -0.39 -10.64 -12.31
C CYS A 100 -1.10 -11.93 -11.86
N ALA A 101 -2.08 -11.82 -10.96
CA ALA A 101 -2.84 -12.97 -10.47
C ALA A 101 -3.60 -13.69 -11.60
N GLU A 102 -4.24 -12.94 -12.49
CA GLU A 102 -4.97 -13.47 -13.66
C GLU A 102 -4.04 -14.21 -14.65
N ASN A 103 -2.75 -13.85 -14.68
CA ASN A 103 -1.75 -14.45 -15.57
C ASN A 103 -0.79 -15.42 -14.87
N GLY A 104 -1.06 -15.81 -13.63
CA GLY A 104 -0.26 -16.79 -12.90
C GLY A 104 1.15 -16.30 -12.52
N VAL A 105 1.35 -14.99 -12.47
CA VAL A 105 2.61 -14.37 -12.00
C VAL A 105 2.58 -14.24 -10.49
N GLU A 106 3.63 -14.71 -9.85
CA GLU A 106 3.75 -14.62 -8.40
C GLU A 106 3.90 -13.17 -7.93
N VAL A 107 3.13 -12.77 -6.89
CA VAL A 107 3.22 -11.47 -6.24
C VAL A 107 3.67 -11.66 -4.79
N ARG A 108 4.70 -10.92 -4.38
CA ARG A 108 5.23 -10.96 -3.00
C ARG A 108 5.22 -9.57 -2.37
N ALA A 109 4.61 -9.46 -1.19
CA ALA A 109 4.73 -8.25 -0.39
C ALA A 109 6.05 -8.24 0.41
N ILE A 110 6.73 -7.10 0.37
CA ILE A 110 7.86 -6.79 1.25
C ILE A 110 7.33 -5.86 2.34
N PRO A 111 7.09 -6.38 3.56
CA PRO A 111 6.53 -5.60 4.65
C PRO A 111 7.36 -4.37 5.00
N GLY A 112 6.67 -3.29 5.35
CA GLY A 112 7.27 -2.03 5.76
C GLY A 112 6.22 -1.05 6.26
N CYS A 113 6.44 0.24 6.02
CA CYS A 113 5.61 1.31 6.53
C CYS A 113 4.16 1.22 6.02
N CYS A 114 3.22 1.35 6.96
CA CYS A 114 1.79 1.46 6.69
C CYS A 114 1.15 2.46 7.65
N ALA A 115 0.84 3.66 7.17
CA ALA A 115 0.33 4.75 8.01
C ALA A 115 -0.98 4.39 8.71
N ALA A 116 -1.90 3.72 8.01
CA ALA A 116 -3.21 3.34 8.56
C ALA A 116 -3.08 2.40 9.76
N VAL A 117 -2.25 1.36 9.64
CA VAL A 117 -2.03 0.38 10.72
C VAL A 117 -1.29 1.02 11.90
N ASN A 118 -0.28 1.86 11.62
CA ASN A 118 0.46 2.57 12.68
C ASN A 118 -0.44 3.55 13.43
N ALA A 119 -1.27 4.32 12.73
CA ALA A 119 -2.24 5.22 13.35
C ALA A 119 -3.25 4.46 14.22
N LEU A 120 -3.78 3.35 13.74
CA LEU A 120 -4.68 2.50 14.50
C LEU A 120 -4.02 1.95 15.76
N ALA A 121 -2.78 1.48 15.66
CA ALA A 121 -2.05 0.89 16.79
C ALA A 121 -1.85 1.87 17.96
N VAL A 122 -1.67 3.17 17.66
CA VAL A 122 -1.44 4.20 18.68
C VAL A 122 -2.71 4.99 19.06
N SER A 123 -3.85 4.70 18.42
CA SER A 123 -5.10 5.48 18.60
C SER A 123 -5.77 5.28 19.96
N GLY A 124 -5.48 4.19 20.66
CA GLY A 124 -6.21 3.78 21.86
C GLY A 124 -7.62 3.21 21.58
N LEU A 125 -8.02 3.09 20.32
CA LEU A 125 -9.29 2.50 19.91
C LEU A 125 -9.19 0.96 19.84
N PRO A 126 -10.34 0.24 19.90
CA PRO A 126 -10.35 -1.21 19.68
C PRO A 126 -9.82 -1.56 18.28
N THR A 127 -8.81 -2.43 18.22
CA THR A 127 -8.12 -2.77 16.97
C THR A 127 -8.55 -4.10 16.35
N GLY A 128 -9.40 -4.89 17.05
CA GLY A 128 -9.80 -6.23 16.61
C GLY A 128 -10.62 -6.26 15.32
N ARG A 129 -11.29 -5.17 15.00
CA ARG A 129 -12.02 -4.96 13.74
C ARG A 129 -11.96 -3.48 13.37
N PHE A 130 -11.64 -3.20 12.13
CA PHE A 130 -11.63 -1.84 11.58
C PHE A 130 -11.94 -1.89 10.09
N THR A 131 -12.38 -0.77 9.52
CA THR A 131 -12.62 -0.62 8.09
C THR A 131 -11.67 0.45 7.56
N PHE A 132 -11.02 0.15 6.45
CA PHE A 132 -10.22 1.10 5.70
C PHE A 132 -11.06 1.67 4.55
N GLU A 133 -11.45 2.94 4.66
CA GLU A 133 -12.34 3.63 3.70
C GLU A 133 -11.56 4.42 2.64
N GLY A 134 -10.22 4.37 2.66
CA GLY A 134 -9.37 5.17 1.80
C GLY A 134 -9.37 6.65 2.18
N PHE A 135 -9.14 7.51 1.18
CA PHE A 135 -9.12 8.96 1.38
C PHE A 135 -10.53 9.53 1.42
N LEU A 136 -10.82 10.36 2.42
CA LEU A 136 -12.08 11.10 2.50
C LEU A 136 -12.14 12.12 1.36
N THR A 137 -13.20 12.08 0.56
CA THR A 137 -13.43 13.10 -0.45
C THR A 137 -13.83 14.41 0.19
N VAL A 138 -13.12 15.49 -0.11
CA VAL A 138 -13.40 16.86 0.38
C VAL A 138 -14.78 17.34 -0.11
N ASN A 139 -15.31 16.79 -1.19
CA ASN A 139 -16.65 17.05 -1.69
C ASN A 139 -17.63 16.02 -1.12
N LYS A 140 -18.66 16.47 -0.41
CA LYS A 140 -19.76 15.69 0.21
C LYS A 140 -20.60 14.80 -0.74
N LYS A 141 -20.10 14.46 -1.92
CA LYS A 141 -20.69 13.43 -2.78
C LYS A 141 -20.07 12.10 -2.37
N LYS A 142 -20.92 11.14 -1.96
CA LYS A 142 -20.54 9.78 -1.59
C LYS A 142 -19.47 9.24 -2.51
N PRO A 143 -18.41 8.59 -1.97
CA PRO A 143 -17.46 7.89 -2.82
C PRO A 143 -18.21 6.88 -3.69
N PRO A 144 -17.92 6.79 -5.00
CA PRO A 144 -18.51 5.78 -5.85
C PRO A 144 -18.02 4.41 -5.36
N GLY A 145 -18.93 3.55 -4.93
CA GLY A 145 -18.64 2.18 -4.52
C GLY A 145 -18.61 1.89 -3.03
N ALA A 146 -19.00 2.84 -2.16
CA ALA A 146 -19.21 2.51 -0.75
C ALA A 146 -20.23 1.36 -0.63
N PRO A 147 -19.87 0.23 0.01
CA PRO A 147 -20.77 -0.92 0.10
C PRO A 147 -22.11 -0.53 0.75
N GLU A 148 -23.18 -1.13 0.27
CA GLU A 148 -24.55 -0.77 0.66
C GLU A 148 -24.84 -1.00 2.16
N PHE A 149 -24.04 -1.87 2.81
CA PHE A 149 -24.13 -2.16 4.26
C PHE A 149 -23.67 -0.99 5.17
N LEU A 150 -23.00 0.03 4.61
CA LEU A 150 -22.69 1.28 5.33
C LEU A 150 -23.82 2.30 5.27
N LYS A 151 -24.89 2.02 4.49
CA LYS A 151 -26.10 2.84 4.49
C LYS A 151 -26.85 2.61 5.80
N GLY A 152 -26.77 3.54 6.72
CA GLY A 152 -27.54 3.53 7.96
C GLY A 152 -26.71 3.34 9.24
N ARG A 153 -25.39 3.25 9.15
CA ARG A 153 -24.56 3.37 10.35
C ARG A 153 -24.41 4.84 10.71
N ASP A 154 -24.98 5.20 11.84
CA ASP A 154 -24.71 6.45 12.52
C ASP A 154 -23.30 6.31 13.13
N PRO A 155 -22.28 7.09 12.70
CA PRO A 155 -20.93 6.99 13.22
C PRO A 155 -20.87 7.20 14.74
N ASP A 156 -21.87 7.85 15.35
CA ASP A 156 -21.91 8.10 16.78
C ASP A 156 -22.67 7.00 17.56
N HIS A 157 -23.38 6.09 16.90
CA HIS A 157 -24.23 5.09 17.57
C HIS A 157 -23.65 3.67 17.61
N ASP A 158 -22.70 3.33 16.73
CA ASP A 158 -22.15 1.96 16.58
C ASP A 158 -20.79 1.75 17.26
N LEU A 159 -20.32 2.71 18.04
CA LEU A 159 -19.18 2.46 18.94
C LEU A 159 -19.67 1.61 20.10
N PRO A 160 -19.10 0.41 20.35
CA PRO A 160 -19.40 -0.33 21.55
C PRO A 160 -19.01 0.55 22.74
N ARG A 161 -19.99 0.97 23.54
CA ARG A 161 -19.73 1.63 24.81
C ARG A 161 -18.88 0.67 25.63
N GLY A 162 -17.67 1.08 26.00
CA GLY A 162 -16.85 0.32 26.94
C GLY A 162 -17.65 0.00 28.20
N PRO A 163 -17.28 -1.05 28.96
CA PRO A 163 -17.99 -1.42 30.18
C PRO A 163 -18.06 -0.18 31.10
N SER A 164 -19.29 0.21 31.47
CA SER A 164 -19.50 1.32 32.40
C SER A 164 -18.73 1.00 33.67
N GLN A 165 -17.84 1.89 34.10
CA GLN A 165 -17.22 1.81 35.41
C GLN A 165 -18.36 1.85 36.43
N ALA A 166 -18.53 0.76 37.16
CA ALA A 166 -19.43 0.72 38.30
C ALA A 166 -19.00 1.78 39.33
N PRO A 167 -19.93 2.49 39.97
CA PRO A 167 -19.59 3.46 40.99
C PRO A 167 -18.88 2.77 42.16
N HIS A 168 -17.70 3.24 42.53
CA HIS A 168 -17.05 2.85 43.78
C HIS A 168 -17.95 3.23 44.94
N HIS A 169 -18.52 2.25 45.60
CA HIS A 169 -19.07 2.45 46.96
C HIS A 169 -17.90 2.62 47.92
N THR A 170 -17.75 3.80 48.44
CA THR A 170 -16.97 4.07 49.64
C THR A 170 -17.81 3.68 50.86
N GLU A 171 -17.35 2.71 51.63
CA GLU A 171 -17.58 2.57 53.06
C GLU A 171 -16.31 2.94 53.79
#